data_57940759ab105d7e42b8647c226611b4
#
_entry.id   57940759ab105d7e42b8647c226611b4
#
_cell.length_a   1.000
_cell.length_b   1.000
_cell.length_c   1.000
_cell.angle_alpha   90.00
_cell.angle_beta   90.00
_cell.angle_gamma   90.00
#
_symmetry.space_group_name_H-M   'P 1'
#
loop_
_entity.id
_entity.type
_entity.pdbx_description
1 polymer ?
#
loop_
_entity_poly.entity_id
_entity_poly.type
_entity_poly.pdbx_seq_one_letter_code
_entity_poly.pdbx_strand_id
1 'polypeptide(L)'
;MFKGLAAAALAAMTSVSLAAQPAGSGPQKFTAFAVDISNMTTRAQTTPVDITVNRWSSDADRDRLLDILRTKGQDAMLAALQKLPVVGYLTTPGSLRYDLHFARQRDEAEGGRTIFLLTDRYVGSWEASHRPRTIDYPFTLIKLQVDKNGDGDGDATIYTKITAKESGTIELENFTNRPVMLNNVKRISGL
;
A
#
# COMPACT_ATOMS: atom_id res chain seq x y z
N MET A 1 20.56 -56.08 -48.41
CA MET A 1 21.03 -54.69 -48.20
C MET A 1 19.83 -53.75 -48.09
N PHE A 2 19.35 -53.46 -46.93
CA PHE A 2 18.49 -52.31 -46.65
C PHE A 2 18.70 -51.86 -45.21
N LYS A 3 19.32 -50.69 -45.06
CA LYS A 3 19.55 -50.01 -43.77
C LYS A 3 18.25 -49.29 -43.38
N GLY A 4 17.64 -49.70 -42.26
CA GLY A 4 16.56 -48.97 -41.64
C GLY A 4 17.10 -47.90 -40.73
N LEU A 5 16.82 -46.62 -41.00
CA LEU A 5 17.08 -45.50 -40.12
C LEU A 5 15.93 -45.41 -39.10
N ALA A 6 16.26 -45.63 -37.83
CA ALA A 6 15.34 -45.33 -36.73
C ALA A 6 15.49 -43.87 -36.33
N ALA A 7 14.47 -43.04 -36.58
CA ALA A 7 14.38 -41.67 -36.11
C ALA A 7 13.86 -41.67 -34.68
N ALA A 8 14.75 -41.34 -33.71
CA ALA A 8 14.37 -41.09 -32.32
C ALA A 8 13.84 -39.68 -32.20
N ALA A 9 12.53 -39.54 -31.99
CA ALA A 9 11.88 -38.27 -31.65
C ALA A 9 12.13 -37.95 -30.17
N LEU A 10 12.99 -36.98 -29.89
CA LEU A 10 13.26 -36.45 -28.55
C LEU A 10 12.16 -35.48 -28.20
N ALA A 11 11.17 -35.92 -27.39
CA ALA A 11 10.15 -35.07 -26.84
C ALA A 11 10.77 -34.19 -25.73
N ALA A 12 11.01 -32.93 -26.04
CA ALA A 12 11.39 -31.92 -25.05
C ALA A 12 10.16 -31.58 -24.18
N MET A 13 10.07 -32.16 -23.00
CA MET A 13 9.14 -31.73 -21.96
C MET A 13 9.63 -30.40 -21.40
N THR A 14 9.07 -29.29 -21.86
CA THR A 14 9.21 -27.99 -21.20
C THR A 14 8.43 -28.02 -19.90
N SER A 15 9.11 -28.23 -18.79
CA SER A 15 8.56 -28.05 -17.45
C SER A 15 8.27 -26.56 -17.25
N VAL A 16 7.00 -26.18 -17.35
CA VAL A 16 6.54 -24.88 -16.88
C VAL A 16 6.67 -24.91 -15.35
N SER A 17 7.72 -24.31 -14.83
CA SER A 17 7.83 -24.02 -13.40
C SER A 17 6.73 -23.06 -13.03
N LEU A 18 5.66 -23.59 -12.42
CA LEU A 18 4.66 -22.81 -11.75
C LEU A 18 5.35 -22.17 -10.54
N ALA A 19 5.89 -20.96 -10.71
CA ALA A 19 6.47 -20.23 -9.60
C ALA A 19 5.36 -20.07 -8.55
N ALA A 20 5.53 -20.68 -7.38
CA ALA A 20 4.61 -20.51 -6.27
C ALA A 20 4.49 -19.03 -5.96
N GLN A 21 3.28 -18.49 -6.06
CA GLN A 21 3.03 -17.12 -5.65
C GLN A 21 3.38 -16.98 -4.16
N PRO A 22 4.09 -15.90 -3.76
CA PRO A 22 4.43 -15.70 -2.36
C PRO A 22 3.16 -15.71 -1.51
N ALA A 23 3.24 -16.33 -0.33
CA ALA A 23 2.14 -16.42 0.60
C ALA A 23 1.59 -15.00 0.87
N GLY A 24 0.31 -14.77 0.55
CA GLY A 24 -0.33 -13.47 0.70
C GLY A 24 -0.47 -12.64 -0.58
N SER A 25 -0.26 -13.21 -1.77
CA SER A 25 -0.43 -12.49 -3.05
C SER A 25 -1.89 -12.25 -3.46
N GLY A 26 -2.87 -12.91 -2.80
CA GLY A 26 -4.29 -12.73 -3.04
C GLY A 26 -4.89 -11.50 -2.32
N PRO A 27 -6.21 -11.27 -2.49
CA PRO A 27 -6.94 -10.23 -1.77
C PRO A 27 -6.83 -10.39 -0.25
N GLN A 28 -6.73 -9.28 0.47
CA GLN A 28 -6.65 -9.28 1.93
C GLN A 28 -7.50 -8.16 2.52
N LYS A 29 -8.05 -8.43 3.70
CA LYS A 29 -8.81 -7.44 4.47
C LYS A 29 -8.21 -7.32 5.86
N PHE A 30 -8.11 -6.07 6.32
CA PHE A 30 -7.64 -5.73 7.66
C PHE A 30 -8.66 -4.83 8.34
N THR A 31 -8.76 -4.94 9.65
CA THR A 31 -9.44 -3.98 10.50
C THR A 31 -8.43 -3.40 11.50
N ALA A 32 -8.65 -2.17 11.93
CA ALA A 32 -7.80 -1.48 12.90
C ALA A 32 -8.63 -0.42 13.65
N PHE A 33 -8.04 0.16 14.68
CA PHE A 33 -8.57 1.34 15.35
C PHE A 33 -7.62 2.52 15.13
N ALA A 34 -8.09 3.53 14.41
CA ALA A 34 -7.37 4.79 14.25
C ALA A 34 -7.50 5.64 15.51
N VAL A 35 -6.36 6.05 16.06
CA VAL A 35 -6.27 6.93 17.22
C VAL A 35 -5.54 8.20 16.81
N ASP A 36 -6.29 9.30 16.75
CA ASP A 36 -5.72 10.62 16.49
C ASP A 36 -5.39 11.30 17.84
N ILE A 37 -4.09 11.45 18.09
CA ILE A 37 -3.57 12.11 19.28
C ILE A 37 -3.16 13.58 19.05
N SER A 38 -3.41 14.12 17.86
CA SER A 38 -3.04 15.50 17.50
C SER A 38 -3.85 16.55 18.27
N ASN A 39 -5.04 16.21 18.74
CA ASN A 39 -5.93 17.06 19.53
C ASN A 39 -6.03 16.59 20.98
N MET A 40 -4.96 16.75 21.74
CA MET A 40 -4.93 16.35 23.18
C MET A 40 -5.89 17.18 24.08
N THR A 41 -6.51 18.23 23.57
CA THR A 41 -7.50 19.03 24.31
C THR A 41 -8.93 18.50 24.23
N THR A 42 -9.23 17.68 23.25
CA THR A 42 -10.49 16.95 23.11
C THR A 42 -10.17 15.47 23.04
N ARG A 43 -10.74 14.68 23.95
CA ARG A 43 -10.56 13.22 24.10
C ARG A 43 -10.08 12.52 22.82
N ALA A 44 -9.01 11.72 22.93
CA ALA A 44 -8.55 10.84 21.85
C ALA A 44 -9.76 10.11 21.25
N GLN A 45 -10.05 10.36 19.98
CA GLN A 45 -11.13 9.68 19.29
C GLN A 45 -10.59 8.41 18.68
N THR A 46 -11.20 7.29 19.00
CA THR A 46 -10.90 6.01 18.39
C THR A 46 -11.94 5.72 17.33
N THR A 47 -11.51 5.56 16.10
CA THR A 47 -12.38 5.28 14.96
C THR A 47 -12.01 3.93 14.34
N PRO A 48 -12.96 2.99 14.18
CA PRO A 48 -12.67 1.75 13.46
C PRO A 48 -12.38 2.06 11.98
N VAL A 49 -11.41 1.31 11.44
CA VAL A 49 -10.97 1.44 10.05
C VAL A 49 -10.95 0.06 9.43
N ASP A 50 -11.61 -0.10 8.29
CA ASP A 50 -11.54 -1.29 7.46
C ASP A 50 -10.69 -0.99 6.22
N ILE A 51 -9.70 -1.84 5.95
CA ILE A 51 -8.81 -1.75 4.81
C ILE A 51 -8.96 -3.01 3.97
N THR A 52 -9.28 -2.85 2.71
CA THR A 52 -9.37 -3.95 1.75
C THR A 52 -8.32 -3.75 0.67
N VAL A 53 -7.47 -4.75 0.48
CA VAL A 53 -6.52 -4.85 -0.63
C VAL A 53 -7.03 -5.92 -1.57
N ASN A 54 -7.48 -5.55 -2.76
CA ASN A 54 -7.99 -6.47 -3.78
C ASN A 54 -6.85 -7.10 -4.59
N ARG A 55 -5.76 -6.35 -4.77
CA ARG A 55 -4.56 -6.78 -5.48
C ARG A 55 -3.35 -5.99 -5.02
N TRP A 56 -2.18 -6.57 -5.19
CA TRP A 56 -0.91 -5.92 -4.88
C TRP A 56 -0.34 -5.24 -6.12
N SER A 57 0.28 -4.07 -5.91
CA SER A 57 0.99 -3.36 -6.97
C SER A 57 2.27 -4.11 -7.34
N SER A 58 2.62 -4.07 -8.63
CA SER A 58 3.80 -4.73 -9.14
C SER A 58 5.09 -3.98 -8.80
N ASP A 59 6.24 -4.66 -8.95
CA ASP A 59 7.55 -4.00 -8.86
C ASP A 59 7.70 -2.92 -9.93
N ALA A 60 7.18 -3.17 -11.13
CA ALA A 60 7.18 -2.20 -12.21
C ALA A 60 6.39 -0.92 -11.88
N ASP A 61 5.24 -1.04 -11.21
CA ASP A 61 4.47 0.13 -10.75
C ASP A 61 5.26 0.94 -9.73
N ARG A 62 5.89 0.26 -8.75
CA ARG A 62 6.76 0.90 -7.76
C ARG A 62 7.92 1.64 -8.43
N ASP A 63 8.66 0.96 -9.27
CA ASP A 63 9.87 1.50 -9.90
C ASP A 63 9.54 2.68 -10.78
N ARG A 64 8.42 2.61 -11.51
CA ARG A 64 7.89 3.72 -12.31
C ARG A 64 7.54 4.93 -11.44
N LEU A 65 6.83 4.75 -10.32
CA LEU A 65 6.48 5.87 -9.42
C LEU A 65 7.73 6.50 -8.81
N LEU A 66 8.71 5.68 -8.39
CA LEU A 66 9.97 6.18 -7.84
C LEU A 66 10.81 6.91 -8.87
N ASP A 67 10.87 6.44 -10.12
CA ASP A 67 11.57 7.10 -11.20
C ASP A 67 10.93 8.46 -11.53
N ILE A 68 9.61 8.51 -11.63
CA ILE A 68 8.88 9.78 -11.85
C ILE A 68 9.13 10.74 -10.69
N LEU A 69 9.09 10.26 -9.45
CA LEU A 69 9.36 11.10 -8.28
C LEU A 69 10.76 11.72 -8.34
N ARG A 70 11.78 10.92 -8.70
CA ARG A 70 13.18 11.36 -8.79
C ARG A 70 13.43 12.31 -9.93
N THR A 71 12.80 12.10 -11.08
CA THR A 71 13.10 12.85 -12.31
C THR A 71 12.18 14.04 -12.53
N LYS A 72 10.94 13.98 -12.05
CA LYS A 72 9.88 14.97 -12.35
C LYS A 72 9.20 15.54 -11.10
N GLY A 73 9.52 15.00 -9.91
CA GLY A 73 8.98 15.47 -8.65
C GLY A 73 7.61 14.94 -8.28
N GLN A 74 7.10 15.43 -7.17
CA GLN A 74 5.89 14.96 -6.49
C GLN A 74 4.62 15.10 -7.36
N ASP A 75 4.42 16.24 -8.02
CA ASP A 75 3.19 16.48 -8.79
C ASP A 75 3.04 15.50 -9.95
N ALA A 76 4.16 15.18 -10.61
CA ALA A 76 4.18 14.19 -11.66
C ALA A 76 3.93 12.77 -11.12
N MET A 77 4.44 12.45 -9.92
CA MET A 77 4.16 11.20 -9.22
C MET A 77 2.68 11.10 -8.84
N LEU A 78 2.07 12.19 -8.34
CA LEU A 78 0.64 12.24 -8.03
C LEU A 78 -0.20 11.95 -9.28
N ALA A 79 0.09 12.64 -10.39
CA ALA A 79 -0.60 12.42 -11.66
C ALA A 79 -0.41 10.99 -12.20
N ALA A 80 0.73 10.37 -11.94
CA ALA A 80 0.99 8.98 -12.31
C ALA A 80 0.25 8.00 -11.39
N LEU A 81 0.21 8.25 -10.07
CA LEU A 81 -0.54 7.46 -9.11
C LEU A 81 -2.03 7.43 -9.43
N GLN A 82 -2.62 8.58 -9.74
CA GLN A 82 -4.04 8.70 -10.10
C GLN A 82 -4.43 7.93 -11.37
N LYS A 83 -3.47 7.64 -12.25
CA LYS A 83 -3.67 6.82 -13.45
C LYS A 83 -3.53 5.33 -13.19
N LEU A 84 -2.98 4.94 -12.05
CA LEU A 84 -2.94 3.54 -11.66
C LEU A 84 -4.35 3.07 -11.34
N PRO A 85 -4.67 1.82 -11.65
CA PRO A 85 -5.97 1.27 -11.28
C PRO A 85 -6.09 1.15 -9.77
N VAL A 86 -7.31 1.27 -9.27
CA VAL A 86 -7.62 1.06 -7.85
C VAL A 86 -7.23 -0.37 -7.45
N VAL A 87 -6.41 -0.49 -6.44
CA VAL A 87 -5.89 -1.76 -5.91
C VAL A 87 -6.60 -2.18 -4.62
N GLY A 88 -7.36 -1.29 -4.01
CA GLY A 88 -8.08 -1.53 -2.78
C GLY A 88 -8.80 -0.28 -2.30
N TYR A 89 -9.25 -0.30 -1.08
CA TYR A 89 -9.92 0.84 -0.46
C TYR A 89 -9.86 0.79 1.06
N LEU A 90 -10.07 1.96 1.66
CA LEU A 90 -10.24 2.14 3.10
C LEU A 90 -11.64 2.73 3.36
N THR A 91 -12.26 2.30 4.46
CA THR A 91 -13.53 2.83 4.95
C THR A 91 -13.48 3.10 6.44
N THR A 92 -14.17 4.16 6.87
CA THR A 92 -14.45 4.45 8.28
C THR A 92 -15.96 4.67 8.44
N PRO A 93 -16.55 4.48 9.63
CA PRO A 93 -17.98 4.71 9.84
C PRO A 93 -18.42 6.11 9.42
N GLY A 94 -19.48 6.20 8.62
CA GLY A 94 -20.02 7.45 8.14
C GLY A 94 -19.20 8.17 7.07
N SER A 95 -18.11 7.58 6.57
CA SER A 95 -17.33 8.15 5.49
C SER A 95 -17.58 7.47 4.15
N LEU A 96 -17.26 8.20 3.07
CA LEU A 96 -17.14 7.60 1.75
C LEU A 96 -15.90 6.68 1.70
N ARG A 97 -15.92 5.74 0.77
CA ARG A 97 -14.78 4.89 0.47
C ARG A 97 -13.60 5.73 -0.06
N TYR A 98 -12.41 5.49 0.48
CA TYR A 98 -11.16 6.07 0.00
C TYR A 98 -10.41 5.03 -0.83
N ASP A 99 -10.29 5.28 -2.12
CA ASP A 99 -9.63 4.36 -3.04
C ASP A 99 -8.10 4.39 -2.84
N LEU A 100 -7.50 3.19 -2.83
CA LEU A 100 -6.06 3.00 -2.76
C LEU A 100 -5.54 2.73 -4.18
N HIS A 101 -4.55 3.48 -4.60
CA HIS A 101 -3.93 3.34 -5.93
C HIS A 101 -2.62 2.56 -5.90
N PHE A 102 -2.06 2.35 -4.70
CA PHE A 102 -0.86 1.56 -4.52
C PHE A 102 -0.93 0.74 -3.22
N ALA A 103 -0.59 -0.53 -3.32
CA ALA A 103 -0.50 -1.45 -2.18
C ALA A 103 0.68 -2.40 -2.39
N ARG A 104 1.62 -2.43 -1.45
CA ARG A 104 2.78 -3.30 -1.49
C ARG A 104 3.07 -3.89 -0.12
N GLN A 105 3.56 -5.11 -0.12
CA GLN A 105 4.05 -5.75 1.10
C GLN A 105 5.53 -6.09 0.96
N ARG A 106 6.21 -6.12 2.09
CA ARG A 106 7.59 -6.56 2.25
C ARG A 106 7.65 -7.53 3.40
N ASP A 107 8.21 -8.70 3.15
CA ASP A 107 8.44 -9.68 4.20
C ASP A 107 9.50 -9.16 5.18
N GLU A 108 9.28 -9.41 6.45
CA GLU A 108 10.18 -9.08 7.55
C GLU A 108 10.76 -10.36 8.17
N ALA A 109 11.80 -10.20 8.96
CA ALA A 109 12.33 -11.30 9.74
C ALA A 109 11.21 -11.94 10.60
N GLU A 110 11.33 -13.21 10.92
CA GLU A 110 10.39 -13.97 11.77
C GLU A 110 8.99 -14.19 11.15
N GLY A 111 8.84 -13.96 9.85
CA GLY A 111 7.59 -14.21 9.12
C GLY A 111 6.53 -13.12 9.23
N GLY A 112 6.88 -11.97 9.79
CA GLY A 112 6.06 -10.77 9.74
C GLY A 112 6.11 -10.07 8.38
N ARG A 113 5.29 -9.03 8.21
CA ARG A 113 5.23 -8.21 7.00
C ARG A 113 5.00 -6.75 7.30
N THR A 114 5.64 -5.90 6.52
CA THR A 114 5.29 -4.49 6.43
C THR A 114 4.48 -4.25 5.16
N ILE A 115 3.32 -3.61 5.30
CA ILE A 115 2.39 -3.30 4.22
C ILE A 115 2.35 -1.78 4.05
N PHE A 116 2.55 -1.31 2.83
CA PHE A 116 2.49 0.09 2.45
C PHE A 116 1.30 0.31 1.53
N LEU A 117 0.44 1.27 1.87
CA LEU A 117 -0.73 1.65 1.09
C LEU A 117 -0.66 3.15 0.82
N LEU A 118 -1.00 3.56 -0.39
CA LEU A 118 -0.94 4.97 -0.79
C LEU A 118 -2.23 5.37 -1.49
N THR A 119 -2.76 6.52 -1.08
CA THR A 119 -3.90 7.18 -1.72
C THR A 119 -3.59 8.65 -1.97
N ASP A 120 -4.22 9.21 -3.00
CA ASP A 120 -4.21 10.64 -3.34
C ASP A 120 -5.28 11.44 -2.58
N ARG A 121 -5.93 10.81 -1.58
CA ARG A 121 -7.02 11.42 -0.81
C ARG A 121 -6.67 11.53 0.66
N TYR A 122 -7.22 12.56 1.28
CA TYR A 122 -7.14 12.76 2.71
C TYR A 122 -8.15 11.84 3.41
N VAL A 123 -7.67 11.04 4.35
CA VAL A 123 -8.50 10.13 5.14
C VAL A 123 -8.85 10.80 6.47
N GLY A 124 -10.15 10.99 6.73
CA GLY A 124 -10.64 11.50 8.01
C GLY A 124 -11.77 12.51 7.91
N SER A 125 -12.36 12.87 9.05
CA SER A 125 -13.46 13.84 9.19
C SER A 125 -13.13 15.27 8.72
N TRP A 126 -11.91 15.54 8.34
CA TRP A 126 -11.41 16.81 7.86
C TRP A 126 -11.94 17.20 6.46
N GLU A 127 -12.41 16.23 5.65
CA GLU A 127 -13.12 16.59 4.41
C GLU A 127 -14.36 17.46 4.67
N ALA A 128 -14.99 17.30 5.84
CA ALA A 128 -16.16 18.06 6.23
C ALA A 128 -15.85 19.48 6.77
N SER A 129 -14.60 19.79 7.11
CA SER A 129 -14.25 21.05 7.80
C SER A 129 -13.53 22.07 6.92
N HIS A 130 -13.95 22.27 5.67
CA HIS A 130 -13.67 23.46 4.84
C HIS A 130 -12.24 24.04 4.83
N ARG A 131 -11.19 23.27 5.11
CA ARG A 131 -9.83 23.75 4.95
C ARG A 131 -9.38 23.56 3.50
N PRO A 132 -8.75 24.55 2.89
CA PRO A 132 -8.23 24.41 1.54
C PRO A 132 -7.24 23.22 1.52
N ARG A 133 -7.42 22.33 0.54
CA ARG A 133 -6.45 21.28 0.27
C ARG A 133 -5.10 21.96 0.06
N THR A 134 -4.15 21.68 0.91
CA THR A 134 -2.80 22.14 0.64
C THR A 134 -2.26 21.24 -0.47
N ILE A 135 -2.19 21.77 -1.67
CA ILE A 135 -1.67 21.12 -2.90
C ILE A 135 -0.28 20.51 -2.64
N ASP A 136 0.44 21.07 -1.66
CA ASP A 136 1.80 20.65 -1.33
C ASP A 136 1.90 19.29 -0.61
N TYR A 137 0.79 18.76 -0.03
CA TYR A 137 0.77 17.53 0.76
C TYR A 137 -0.35 16.59 0.30
N PRO A 138 -0.28 16.08 -0.94
CA PRO A 138 -1.43 15.43 -1.58
C PRO A 138 -1.66 13.97 -1.17
N PHE A 139 -0.74 13.34 -0.43
CA PHE A 139 -0.80 11.91 -0.16
C PHE A 139 -1.27 11.58 1.25
N THR A 140 -1.91 10.43 1.38
CA THR A 140 -1.99 9.68 2.63
C THR A 140 -1.24 8.37 2.46
N LEU A 141 -0.23 8.15 3.29
CA LEU A 141 0.55 6.92 3.36
C LEU A 141 0.15 6.15 4.60
N ILE A 142 -0.23 4.89 4.43
CA ILE A 142 -0.55 3.97 5.52
C ILE A 142 0.54 2.89 5.55
N LYS A 143 1.07 2.64 6.72
CA LYS A 143 2.02 1.57 6.98
C LYS A 143 1.44 0.64 8.05
N LEU A 144 1.31 -0.64 7.74
CA LEU A 144 0.92 -1.66 8.70
C LEU A 144 2.12 -2.58 8.93
N GLN A 145 2.37 -2.95 10.17
CA GLN A 145 3.37 -3.94 10.58
C GLN A 145 2.62 -5.09 11.25
N VAL A 146 2.58 -6.22 10.58
CA VAL A 146 1.80 -7.38 11.04
C VAL A 146 2.69 -8.61 11.15
N ASP A 147 2.38 -9.45 12.11
CA ASP A 147 3.03 -10.74 12.30
C ASP A 147 2.56 -11.78 11.26
N LYS A 148 3.01 -13.02 11.41
CA LYS A 148 2.63 -14.15 10.55
C LYS A 148 1.12 -14.46 10.55
N ASN A 149 0.40 -14.10 11.62
CA ASN A 149 -1.05 -14.30 11.75
C ASN A 149 -1.81 -13.13 11.08
N GLY A 150 -1.15 -12.00 10.89
CA GLY A 150 -1.74 -10.77 10.36
C GLY A 150 -2.22 -9.83 11.47
N ASP A 151 -1.76 -10.04 12.69
CA ASP A 151 -2.01 -9.18 13.85
C ASP A 151 -0.86 -8.20 14.04
N GLY A 152 -1.15 -6.96 14.45
CA GLY A 152 -0.11 -5.96 14.65
C GLY A 152 -0.64 -4.55 14.82
N ASP A 153 0.18 -3.58 14.43
CA ASP A 153 -0.11 -2.16 14.53
C ASP A 153 0.34 -1.44 13.25
N GLY A 154 0.02 -0.17 13.16
CA GLY A 154 0.40 0.65 12.02
C GLY A 154 0.33 2.13 12.30
N ASP A 155 0.60 2.89 11.26
CA ASP A 155 0.46 4.34 11.26
C ASP A 155 -0.06 4.85 9.91
N ALA A 156 -0.82 5.93 9.95
CA ALA A 156 -1.28 6.65 8.78
C ALA A 156 -0.77 8.08 8.83
N THR A 157 0.01 8.45 7.83
CA THR A 157 0.53 9.79 7.64
C THR A 157 -0.38 10.53 6.68
N ILE A 158 -1.24 11.38 7.21
CA ILE A 158 -2.21 12.18 6.44
C ILE A 158 -1.54 13.50 6.09
N TYR A 159 -1.82 14.03 4.90
CA TYR A 159 -1.16 15.25 4.39
C TYR A 159 0.35 15.08 4.30
N THR A 160 0.78 14.16 3.47
CA THR A 160 2.19 13.83 3.28
C THR A 160 2.70 14.39 1.97
N LYS A 161 3.87 15.02 2.04
CA LYS A 161 4.70 15.34 0.90
C LYS A 161 5.78 14.28 0.74
N ILE A 162 5.96 13.80 -0.46
CA ILE A 162 6.95 12.76 -0.78
C ILE A 162 7.99 13.39 -1.69
N THR A 163 9.25 13.37 -1.26
CA THR A 163 10.37 13.92 -2.06
C THR A 163 11.49 12.90 -2.19
N ALA A 164 12.26 12.99 -3.26
CA ALA A 164 13.46 12.20 -3.46
C ALA A 164 14.67 13.08 -3.34
N LYS A 165 15.65 12.68 -2.51
CA LYS A 165 16.96 13.33 -2.45
C LYS A 165 17.88 12.82 -3.56
N GLU A 166 18.93 13.58 -3.87
CA GLU A 166 19.98 13.18 -4.82
C GLU A 166 20.66 11.87 -4.41
N SER A 167 20.73 11.59 -3.09
CA SER A 167 21.21 10.32 -2.55
C SER A 167 20.34 9.10 -2.88
N GLY A 168 19.16 9.29 -3.50
CA GLY A 168 18.18 8.25 -3.75
C GLY A 168 17.26 7.96 -2.55
N THR A 169 17.45 8.63 -1.42
CA THR A 169 16.59 8.52 -0.24
C THR A 169 15.25 9.18 -0.50
N ILE A 170 14.17 8.53 -0.12
CA ILE A 170 12.83 9.09 -0.13
C ILE A 170 12.57 9.74 1.24
N GLU A 171 12.20 11.01 1.22
CA GLU A 171 11.77 11.74 2.40
C GLU A 171 10.26 11.91 2.42
N LEU A 172 9.72 11.76 3.62
CA LEU A 172 8.31 12.01 3.93
C LEU A 172 8.24 13.23 4.84
N GLU A 173 7.58 14.26 4.40
CA GLU A 173 7.28 15.44 5.19
C GLU A 173 5.77 15.47 5.47
N ASN A 174 5.40 15.54 6.74
CA ASN A 174 4.00 15.56 7.15
C ASN A 174 3.61 16.97 7.56
N PHE A 175 2.47 17.43 7.09
CA PHE A 175 1.90 18.71 7.52
C PHE A 175 1.52 18.68 9.01
N THR A 176 1.00 17.54 9.48
CA THR A 176 0.74 17.31 10.90
C THR A 176 1.93 16.58 11.50
N ASN A 177 2.52 17.11 12.54
CA ASN A 177 3.76 16.59 13.15
C ASN A 177 3.63 15.17 13.74
N ARG A 178 2.45 14.57 13.72
CA ARG A 178 2.21 13.23 14.27
C ARG A 178 1.33 12.40 13.34
N PRO A 179 1.73 11.16 13.02
CA PRO A 179 0.88 10.22 12.30
C PRO A 179 -0.31 9.79 13.19
N VAL A 180 -1.40 9.40 12.55
CA VAL A 180 -2.52 8.72 13.19
C VAL A 180 -2.09 7.28 13.46
N MET A 181 -2.17 6.85 14.71
CA MET A 181 -1.84 5.47 15.07
C MET A 181 -2.96 4.52 14.65
N LEU A 182 -2.61 3.39 14.09
CA LEU A 182 -3.52 2.30 13.76
C LEU A 182 -3.25 1.14 14.71
N ASN A 183 -4.02 1.06 15.78
CA ASN A 183 -3.84 0.05 16.82
C ASN A 183 -4.69 -1.19 16.53
N ASN A 184 -4.22 -2.34 17.03
CA ASN A 184 -4.93 -3.60 16.96
C ASN A 184 -5.32 -3.96 15.52
N VAL A 185 -4.35 -3.86 14.61
CA VAL A 185 -4.51 -4.31 13.23
C VAL A 185 -4.73 -5.81 13.24
N LYS A 186 -5.77 -6.27 12.55
CA LYS A 186 -6.09 -7.70 12.41
C LYS A 186 -6.43 -8.02 10.96
N ARG A 187 -5.82 -9.07 10.45
CA ARG A 187 -6.23 -9.63 9.17
C ARG A 187 -7.53 -10.43 9.36
N ILE A 188 -8.54 -10.10 8.57
CA ILE A 188 -9.79 -10.85 8.54
C ILE A 188 -9.62 -12.01 7.57
N SER A 189 -9.74 -13.25 8.10
CA SER A 189 -9.72 -14.48 7.30
C SER A 189 -11.10 -14.71 6.69
N GLY A 190 -11.17 -14.91 5.39
CA GLY A 190 -12.41 -15.28 4.68
C GLY A 190 -12.93 -14.16 3.76
N LEU A 191 -12.37 -14.09 2.59
CA LEU A 191 -13.03 -13.67 1.36
C LEU A 191 -13.18 -14.88 0.46
#